data_1bcb735b694df8a9ca1a1724cb41d7f6
#
_entry.id   1bcb735b694df8a9ca1a1724cb41d7f6
#
_cell.length_a   1.000
_cell.length_b   1.000
_cell.length_c   1.000
_cell.angle_alpha   90.00
_cell.angle_beta   90.00
_cell.angle_gamma   90.00
#
_symmetry.space_group_name_H-M   'P 1'
#
loop_
_entity.id
_entity.type
_entity.pdbx_description
1 polymer ?
#
loop_
_entity_poly.entity_id
_entity_poly.type
_entity_poly.pdbx_seq_one_letter_code
_entity_poly.pdbx_strand_id
1 'polypeptide(L)'
;MLMPAFLYIDPGTGGMLFTIIFAALGTVYYLVQALSVKLKFMISGGKAESISEEKIPIAIFSDHKRYFNIFEPICDELERRGQKASFLTASEDDPIFEKNYKNIDCVYLGEGNKAFSKLNLLNATMVLSTTPSLDVFQWKRSKDVNYYVHIPHAPDDITKYRMFGIDSYDALLLSGAYQIDQVRELEHLRGIPEKETALVGIPYMDEMKKRLEKEGAAAEHDRTVLLAPSWGESGILSKYGEKFIDALIATGYHVIVRPHPQSFASEKEL
;
A
#
# COMPACT_ATOMS: atom_id res chain seq x y z
N MET A 1 38.45 -7.51 61.85
CA MET A 1 37.63 -6.39 61.30
C MET A 1 37.74 -6.47 59.80
N LEU A 2 36.76 -7.09 59.14
CA LEU A 2 36.74 -7.25 57.66
C LEU A 2 36.17 -5.96 57.08
N MET A 3 36.98 -5.24 56.28
CA MET A 3 36.47 -4.12 55.51
C MET A 3 35.55 -4.64 54.36
N PRO A 4 34.36 -4.07 54.17
CA PRO A 4 33.55 -4.40 53.03
C PRO A 4 34.22 -3.87 51.75
N ALA A 5 34.52 -4.79 50.84
CA ALA A 5 34.96 -4.39 49.47
C ALA A 5 33.80 -3.73 48.76
N PHE A 6 33.84 -2.41 48.62
CA PHE A 6 32.94 -1.70 47.73
C PHE A 6 33.34 -2.05 46.31
N LEU A 7 32.50 -2.84 45.64
CA LEU A 7 32.59 -3.04 44.19
C LEU A 7 32.21 -1.72 43.50
N TYR A 8 33.22 -0.93 43.09
CA TYR A 8 33.03 0.25 42.27
C TYR A 8 32.82 -0.20 40.83
N ILE A 9 31.64 0.02 40.29
CA ILE A 9 31.38 -0.15 38.86
C ILE A 9 31.64 1.19 38.20
N ASP A 10 32.70 1.25 37.38
CA ASP A 10 33.02 2.40 36.53
C ASP A 10 31.83 2.76 35.63
N PRO A 11 31.47 4.06 35.47
CA PRO A 11 30.33 4.49 34.63
C PRO A 11 30.36 3.95 33.20
N GLY A 12 31.52 3.79 32.59
CA GLY A 12 31.67 3.18 31.27
C GLY A 12 31.34 1.69 31.26
N THR A 13 31.82 0.95 32.24
CA THR A 13 31.52 -0.48 32.42
C THR A 13 30.04 -0.69 32.77
N GLY A 14 29.44 0.21 33.56
CA GLY A 14 28.01 0.22 33.85
C GLY A 14 27.17 0.40 32.59
N GLY A 15 27.51 1.34 31.71
CA GLY A 15 26.82 1.56 30.45
C GLY A 15 26.89 0.34 29.52
N MET A 16 28.05 -0.30 29.39
CA MET A 16 28.21 -1.53 28.61
C MET A 16 27.37 -2.70 29.18
N LEU A 17 27.32 -2.86 30.50
CA LEU A 17 26.54 -3.87 31.14
C LEU A 17 25.03 -3.68 30.88
N PHE A 18 24.55 -2.45 30.99
CA PHE A 18 23.15 -2.11 30.65
C PHE A 18 22.83 -2.46 29.19
N THR A 19 23.69 -2.11 28.25
CA THR A 19 23.49 -2.42 26.83
C THR A 19 23.38 -3.93 26.60
N ILE A 20 24.25 -4.73 27.23
CA ILE A 20 24.22 -6.18 27.11
C ILE A 20 22.94 -6.76 27.73
N ILE A 21 22.53 -6.27 28.90
CA ILE A 21 21.29 -6.72 29.55
C ILE A 21 20.07 -6.41 28.69
N PHE A 22 19.96 -5.17 28.15
CA PHE A 22 18.84 -4.80 27.30
C PHE A 22 18.82 -5.57 25.97
N ALA A 23 19.98 -5.83 25.38
CA ALA A 23 20.08 -6.66 24.18
C ALA A 23 19.64 -8.11 24.47
N ALA A 24 20.07 -8.68 25.60
CA ALA A 24 19.66 -10.03 26.04
C ALA A 24 18.15 -10.10 26.31
N LEU A 25 17.59 -9.12 27.03
CA LEU A 25 16.15 -9.05 27.31
C LEU A 25 15.33 -8.88 26.02
N GLY A 26 15.78 -8.03 25.09
CA GLY A 26 15.15 -7.87 23.78
C GLY A 26 15.16 -9.16 22.97
N THR A 27 16.28 -9.88 22.99
CA THR A 27 16.41 -11.18 22.32
C THR A 27 15.49 -12.23 22.95
N VAL A 28 15.45 -12.33 24.27
CA VAL A 28 14.56 -13.26 24.99
C VAL A 28 13.09 -12.92 24.70
N TYR A 29 12.72 -11.65 24.75
CA TYR A 29 11.36 -11.20 24.41
C TYR A 29 10.97 -11.60 22.99
N TYR A 30 11.85 -11.37 22.01
CA TYR A 30 11.62 -11.77 20.62
C TYR A 30 11.48 -13.28 20.47
N LEU A 31 12.32 -14.08 21.13
CA LEU A 31 12.23 -15.55 21.13
C LEU A 31 10.93 -16.03 21.75
N VAL A 32 10.51 -15.46 22.87
CA VAL A 32 9.23 -15.81 23.52
C VAL A 32 8.04 -15.45 22.61
N GLN A 33 8.07 -14.31 21.95
CA GLN A 33 7.05 -13.96 20.97
C GLN A 33 7.03 -14.94 19.79
N ALA A 34 8.17 -15.25 19.20
CA ALA A 34 8.28 -16.20 18.10
C ALA A 34 7.80 -17.60 18.49
N LEU A 35 8.15 -18.06 19.69
CA LEU A 35 7.69 -19.34 20.23
C LEU A 35 6.19 -19.34 20.53
N SER A 36 5.64 -18.25 21.06
CA SER A 36 4.20 -18.14 21.33
C SER A 36 3.37 -18.16 20.05
N VAL A 37 3.86 -17.52 18.97
CA VAL A 37 3.23 -17.58 17.65
C VAL A 37 3.28 -19.00 17.09
N LYS A 38 4.45 -19.69 17.16
CA LYS A 38 4.58 -21.08 16.76
C LYS A 38 3.67 -22.02 17.57
N LEU A 39 3.60 -21.80 18.87
CA LEU A 39 2.78 -22.62 19.76
C LEU A 39 1.29 -22.41 19.49
N LYS A 40 0.84 -21.17 19.30
CA LYS A 40 -0.54 -20.86 18.87
C LYS A 40 -0.86 -21.51 17.53
N PHE A 41 0.06 -21.46 16.56
CA PHE A 41 -0.08 -22.14 15.28
C PHE A 41 -0.18 -23.66 15.43
N MET A 42 0.62 -24.28 16.28
CA MET A 42 0.54 -25.72 16.56
C MET A 42 -0.73 -26.12 17.32
N ILE A 43 -1.18 -25.31 18.28
CA ILE A 43 -2.41 -25.57 19.07
C ILE A 43 -3.66 -25.38 18.20
N SER A 44 -3.66 -24.46 17.24
CA SER A 44 -4.72 -24.29 16.26
C SER A 44 -4.77 -25.41 15.20
N GLY A 45 -4.03 -26.49 15.40
CA GLY A 45 -3.98 -27.64 14.49
C GLY A 45 -3.21 -27.40 13.21
N GLY A 46 -2.34 -26.37 13.18
CA GLY A 46 -1.58 -26.02 11.98
C GLY A 46 -2.45 -25.45 10.85
N LYS A 47 -3.74 -25.33 11.06
CA LYS A 47 -4.67 -24.65 10.18
C LYS A 47 -4.59 -23.16 10.52
N ALA A 48 -3.70 -22.43 9.84
CA ALA A 48 -3.98 -21.02 9.61
C ALA A 48 -5.36 -20.96 8.94
N GLU A 49 -6.23 -20.07 9.39
CA GLU A 49 -7.51 -19.85 8.72
C GLU A 49 -7.20 -19.54 7.25
N SER A 50 -7.41 -20.55 6.41
CA SER A 50 -7.27 -20.36 4.98
C SER A 50 -8.41 -19.43 4.55
N ILE A 51 -8.10 -18.44 3.74
CA ILE A 51 -9.10 -17.49 3.23
C ILE A 51 -10.16 -18.23 2.43
N SER A 52 -9.80 -19.34 1.80
CA SER A 52 -10.69 -20.23 1.06
C SER A 52 -10.13 -21.67 1.09
N GLU A 53 -11.02 -22.67 1.14
CA GLU A 53 -10.66 -24.09 0.97
C GLU A 53 -10.33 -24.38 -0.50
N GLU A 54 -11.01 -23.70 -1.43
CA GLU A 54 -10.76 -23.82 -2.87
C GLU A 54 -9.75 -22.78 -3.35
N LYS A 55 -9.06 -23.09 -4.44
CA LYS A 55 -8.11 -22.17 -5.07
C LYS A 55 -8.86 -20.99 -5.70
N ILE A 56 -8.56 -19.78 -5.21
CA ILE A 56 -9.15 -18.54 -5.71
C ILE A 56 -8.63 -18.26 -7.14
N PRO A 57 -9.49 -18.12 -8.15
CA PRO A 57 -9.03 -17.82 -9.50
C PRO A 57 -8.28 -16.49 -9.61
N ILE A 58 -8.90 -15.42 -9.09
CA ILE A 58 -8.36 -14.06 -9.07
C ILE A 58 -8.56 -13.49 -7.68
N ALA A 59 -7.49 -13.21 -6.98
CA ALA A 59 -7.51 -12.48 -5.72
C ALA A 59 -7.04 -11.04 -5.96
N ILE A 60 -7.85 -10.06 -5.57
CA ILE A 60 -7.51 -8.64 -5.60
C ILE A 60 -7.20 -8.24 -4.17
N PHE A 61 -6.01 -7.72 -3.90
CA PHE A 61 -5.63 -7.25 -2.56
C PHE A 61 -5.48 -5.74 -2.52
N SER A 62 -6.22 -5.11 -1.60
CA SER A 62 -6.12 -3.70 -1.25
C SER A 62 -5.69 -3.53 0.21
N ASP A 63 -4.54 -2.90 0.45
CA ASP A 63 -4.04 -2.62 1.79
C ASP A 63 -4.71 -1.43 2.47
N HIS A 64 -5.48 -0.63 1.71
CA HIS A 64 -6.24 0.49 2.25
C HIS A 64 -7.40 0.88 1.33
N LYS A 65 -8.55 1.20 1.93
CA LYS A 65 -9.78 1.63 1.23
C LYS A 65 -9.61 2.79 0.24
N ARG A 66 -8.55 3.62 0.41
CA ARG A 66 -8.23 4.72 -0.52
C ARG A 66 -7.99 4.24 -1.95
N TYR A 67 -7.61 2.98 -2.13
CA TYR A 67 -7.32 2.40 -3.44
C TYR A 67 -8.54 1.72 -4.09
N PHE A 68 -9.70 1.79 -3.45
CA PHE A 68 -10.94 1.24 -3.99
C PHE A 68 -11.22 1.72 -5.42
N ASN A 69 -11.02 3.01 -5.69
CA ASN A 69 -11.24 3.61 -7.01
C ASN A 69 -10.39 2.96 -8.14
N ILE A 70 -9.27 2.33 -7.81
CA ILE A 70 -8.42 1.65 -8.80
C ILE A 70 -9.05 0.31 -9.16
N PHE A 71 -9.58 -0.37 -8.15
CA PHE A 71 -10.09 -1.73 -8.28
C PHE A 71 -11.57 -1.78 -8.65
N GLU A 72 -12.36 -0.77 -8.32
CA GLU A 72 -13.80 -0.71 -8.64
C GLU A 72 -14.09 -1.00 -10.11
N PRO A 73 -13.46 -0.33 -11.10
CA PRO A 73 -13.71 -0.60 -12.51
C PRO A 73 -13.32 -2.03 -12.93
N ILE A 74 -12.29 -2.58 -12.28
CA ILE A 74 -11.83 -3.95 -12.54
C ILE A 74 -12.84 -4.94 -11.98
N CYS A 75 -13.33 -4.71 -10.77
CA CYS A 75 -14.36 -5.54 -10.14
C CYS A 75 -15.67 -5.48 -10.93
N ASP A 76 -16.11 -4.29 -11.33
CA ASP A 76 -17.32 -4.12 -12.13
C ASP A 76 -17.22 -4.88 -13.47
N GLU A 77 -16.07 -4.89 -14.11
CA GLU A 77 -15.85 -5.63 -15.36
C GLU A 77 -15.76 -7.15 -15.13
N LEU A 78 -15.14 -7.61 -14.06
CA LEU A 78 -15.12 -9.03 -13.68
C LEU A 78 -16.53 -9.53 -13.38
N GLU A 79 -17.32 -8.75 -12.63
CA GLU A 79 -18.73 -9.05 -12.35
C GLU A 79 -19.55 -9.13 -13.63
N ARG A 80 -19.39 -8.14 -14.54
CA ARG A 80 -20.10 -8.11 -15.84
C ARG A 80 -19.79 -9.34 -16.71
N ARG A 81 -18.55 -9.87 -16.60
CA ARG A 81 -18.13 -11.10 -17.30
C ARG A 81 -18.53 -12.39 -16.60
N GLY A 82 -19.11 -12.31 -15.40
CA GLY A 82 -19.38 -13.48 -14.58
C GLY A 82 -18.11 -14.20 -14.09
N GLN A 83 -16.98 -13.47 -14.03
CA GLN A 83 -15.70 -14.02 -13.63
C GLN A 83 -15.61 -14.05 -12.11
N LYS A 84 -15.42 -15.25 -11.54
CA LYS A 84 -15.23 -15.41 -10.09
C LYS A 84 -13.92 -14.77 -9.64
N ALA A 85 -13.98 -13.98 -8.57
CA ALA A 85 -12.85 -13.36 -7.92
C ALA A 85 -13.08 -13.21 -6.41
N SER A 86 -12.02 -12.90 -5.66
CA SER A 86 -12.12 -12.50 -4.26
C SER A 86 -11.44 -11.15 -4.07
N PHE A 87 -12.14 -10.20 -3.48
CA PHE A 87 -11.57 -8.91 -3.07
C PHE A 87 -11.19 -8.97 -1.60
N LEU A 88 -9.91 -8.88 -1.35
CA LEU A 88 -9.28 -9.01 -0.05
C LEU A 88 -8.83 -7.62 0.42
N THR A 89 -9.39 -7.11 1.51
CA THR A 89 -9.05 -5.77 2.00
C THR A 89 -8.51 -5.77 3.42
N ALA A 90 -7.60 -4.83 3.70
CA ALA A 90 -7.12 -4.55 5.04
C ALA A 90 -7.92 -3.44 5.75
N SER A 91 -8.99 -2.92 5.14
CA SER A 91 -9.87 -1.89 5.72
C SER A 91 -11.24 -2.48 6.02
N GLU A 92 -11.68 -2.38 7.28
CA GLU A 92 -12.98 -2.90 7.72
C GLU A 92 -14.16 -2.14 7.07
N ASP A 93 -13.99 -0.85 6.83
CA ASP A 93 -14.95 0.04 6.20
C ASP A 93 -14.64 0.32 4.72
N ASP A 94 -14.12 -0.67 4.00
CA ASP A 94 -13.84 -0.55 2.56
C ASP A 94 -15.17 -0.40 1.79
N PRO A 95 -15.29 0.55 0.86
CA PRO A 95 -16.49 0.75 0.04
C PRO A 95 -16.90 -0.48 -0.78
N ILE A 96 -16.01 -1.44 -0.98
CA ILE A 96 -16.32 -2.70 -1.67
C ILE A 96 -17.49 -3.45 -1.00
N PHE A 97 -17.65 -3.33 0.34
CA PHE A 97 -18.70 -4.01 1.07
C PHE A 97 -20.09 -3.44 0.81
N GLU A 98 -20.18 -2.22 0.26
CA GLU A 98 -21.44 -1.63 -0.18
C GLU A 98 -21.89 -2.13 -1.56
N LYS A 99 -21.00 -2.81 -2.29
CA LYS A 99 -21.27 -3.39 -3.60
C LYS A 99 -21.98 -4.74 -3.48
N ASN A 100 -22.97 -4.97 -4.32
CA ASN A 100 -23.74 -6.23 -4.35
C ASN A 100 -23.25 -7.13 -5.50
N TYR A 101 -21.95 -7.48 -5.49
CA TYR A 101 -21.40 -8.42 -6.47
C TYR A 101 -21.90 -9.84 -6.21
N LYS A 102 -22.12 -10.61 -7.27
CA LYS A 102 -22.53 -12.02 -7.21
C LYS A 102 -21.38 -12.97 -7.44
N ASN A 103 -20.36 -12.51 -8.15
CA ASN A 103 -19.20 -13.29 -8.56
C ASN A 103 -17.92 -12.88 -7.82
N ILE A 104 -17.98 -11.88 -6.94
CA ILE A 104 -16.83 -11.40 -6.19
C ILE A 104 -17.11 -11.52 -4.69
N ASP A 105 -16.33 -12.37 -4.03
CA ASP A 105 -16.36 -12.52 -2.58
C ASP A 105 -15.51 -11.42 -1.93
N CYS A 106 -16.11 -10.60 -1.07
CA CYS A 106 -15.42 -9.51 -0.38
C CYS A 106 -15.07 -9.94 1.05
N VAL A 107 -13.77 -9.89 1.39
CA VAL A 107 -13.27 -10.41 2.67
C VAL A 107 -12.36 -9.40 3.35
N TYR A 108 -12.69 -9.05 4.60
CA TYR A 108 -11.80 -8.29 5.47
C TYR A 108 -10.74 -9.20 6.09
N LEU A 109 -9.48 -8.91 5.84
CA LEU A 109 -8.35 -9.72 6.33
C LEU A 109 -7.86 -9.30 7.72
N GLY A 110 -8.20 -8.11 8.17
CA GLY A 110 -7.59 -7.42 9.29
C GLY A 110 -6.52 -6.43 8.82
N GLU A 111 -6.05 -5.56 9.72
CA GLU A 111 -5.08 -4.52 9.40
C GLU A 111 -3.63 -5.01 9.49
N GLY A 112 -2.77 -4.43 8.67
CA GLY A 112 -1.32 -4.58 8.74
C GLY A 112 -0.85 -6.04 8.72
N ASN A 113 -0.10 -6.43 9.75
CA ASN A 113 0.48 -7.77 9.84
C ASN A 113 -0.55 -8.91 9.88
N LYS A 114 -1.81 -8.65 10.32
CA LYS A 114 -2.87 -9.66 10.30
C LYS A 114 -3.25 -10.02 8.86
N ALA A 115 -3.41 -8.99 8.01
CA ALA A 115 -3.68 -9.20 6.59
C ALA A 115 -2.53 -9.97 5.92
N PHE A 116 -1.30 -9.52 6.12
CA PHE A 116 -0.13 -10.16 5.51
C PHE A 116 0.06 -11.62 5.97
N SER A 117 -0.21 -11.95 7.22
CA SER A 117 -0.12 -13.33 7.69
C SER A 117 -1.09 -14.28 6.97
N LYS A 118 -2.29 -13.79 6.63
CA LYS A 118 -3.27 -14.55 5.84
C LYS A 118 -2.87 -14.63 4.37
N LEU A 119 -2.37 -13.52 3.79
CA LEU A 119 -1.89 -13.47 2.41
C LEU A 119 -0.68 -14.38 2.17
N ASN A 120 0.19 -14.55 3.16
CA ASN A 120 1.34 -15.45 3.07
C ASN A 120 0.95 -16.94 2.95
N LEU A 121 -0.31 -17.26 3.22
CA LEU A 121 -0.90 -18.60 3.14
C LEU A 121 -2.03 -18.68 2.10
N LEU A 122 -2.17 -17.64 1.30
CA LEU A 122 -3.22 -17.55 0.28
C LEU A 122 -3.02 -18.65 -0.77
N ASN A 123 -4.13 -19.28 -1.17
CA ASN A 123 -4.19 -20.21 -2.28
C ASN A 123 -4.97 -19.57 -3.45
N ALA A 124 -4.25 -19.08 -4.45
CA ALA A 124 -4.85 -18.38 -5.58
C ALA A 124 -4.10 -18.66 -6.89
N THR A 125 -4.79 -18.55 -8.01
CA THR A 125 -4.13 -18.63 -9.31
C THR A 125 -3.38 -17.33 -9.58
N MET A 126 -4.02 -16.18 -9.33
CA MET A 126 -3.42 -14.86 -9.55
C MET A 126 -3.77 -13.92 -8.39
N VAL A 127 -2.81 -13.09 -8.01
CA VAL A 127 -3.02 -11.98 -7.08
C VAL A 127 -2.74 -10.67 -7.81
N LEU A 128 -3.72 -9.76 -7.80
CA LEU A 128 -3.58 -8.39 -8.27
C LEU A 128 -3.52 -7.46 -7.07
N SER A 129 -2.53 -6.57 -7.01
CA SER A 129 -2.42 -5.58 -5.93
C SER A 129 -1.73 -4.31 -6.38
N THR A 130 -2.03 -3.20 -5.68
CA THR A 130 -1.30 -1.93 -5.77
C THR A 130 -0.28 -1.74 -4.65
N THR A 131 -0.19 -2.69 -3.71
CA THR A 131 0.72 -2.63 -2.57
C THR A 131 2.13 -3.02 -3.00
N PRO A 132 3.13 -2.16 -2.86
CA PRO A 132 4.51 -2.49 -3.21
C PRO A 132 5.18 -3.38 -2.15
N SER A 133 6.41 -3.80 -2.43
CA SER A 133 7.29 -4.52 -1.48
C SER A 133 6.84 -5.94 -1.13
N LEU A 134 6.18 -6.62 -2.07
CA LEU A 134 5.98 -8.06 -2.01
C LEU A 134 7.33 -8.76 -1.83
N ASP A 135 7.40 -9.68 -0.88
CA ASP A 135 8.58 -10.48 -0.50
C ASP A 135 9.73 -9.70 0.15
N VAL A 136 9.58 -8.38 0.31
CA VAL A 136 10.60 -7.53 0.95
C VAL A 136 10.44 -7.52 2.48
N PHE A 137 9.23 -7.28 2.96
CA PHE A 137 8.93 -7.16 4.39
C PHE A 137 8.03 -8.31 4.89
N GLN A 138 6.91 -7.99 5.53
CA GLN A 138 6.01 -8.96 6.16
C GLN A 138 5.14 -9.71 5.15
N TRP A 139 4.79 -9.07 4.05
CA TRP A 139 4.07 -9.73 2.97
C TRP A 139 5.01 -10.56 2.12
N LYS A 140 4.88 -11.87 2.22
CA LYS A 140 5.69 -12.84 1.46
C LYS A 140 4.88 -13.46 0.33
N ARG A 141 5.57 -13.90 -0.70
CA ARG A 141 4.93 -14.71 -1.75
C ARG A 141 4.44 -16.01 -1.13
N SER A 142 3.15 -16.30 -1.28
CA SER A 142 2.64 -17.62 -0.93
C SER A 142 3.10 -18.66 -1.95
N LYS A 143 3.50 -19.83 -1.49
CA LYS A 143 3.87 -20.97 -2.33
C LYS A 143 2.69 -21.51 -3.16
N ASP A 144 1.46 -21.23 -2.71
CA ASP A 144 0.22 -21.72 -3.32
C ASP A 144 -0.43 -20.66 -4.25
N VAL A 145 0.27 -19.54 -4.52
CA VAL A 145 -0.10 -18.53 -5.53
C VAL A 145 0.82 -18.67 -6.74
N ASN A 146 0.22 -18.79 -7.92
CA ASN A 146 0.99 -19.01 -9.15
C ASN A 146 1.57 -17.71 -9.70
N TYR A 147 0.83 -16.58 -9.59
CA TYR A 147 1.18 -15.38 -10.34
C TYR A 147 0.80 -14.09 -9.56
N TYR A 148 1.74 -13.16 -9.45
CA TYR A 148 1.53 -11.88 -8.79
C TYR A 148 1.63 -10.73 -9.79
N VAL A 149 0.58 -9.92 -9.83
CA VAL A 149 0.43 -8.78 -10.71
C VAL A 149 0.37 -7.50 -9.90
N HIS A 150 1.16 -6.50 -10.26
CA HIS A 150 1.10 -5.18 -9.65
C HIS A 150 0.47 -4.17 -10.61
N ILE A 151 -0.43 -3.34 -10.08
CA ILE A 151 -0.98 -2.18 -10.76
C ILE A 151 -0.60 -0.92 -9.98
N PRO A 152 0.16 0.02 -10.54
CA PRO A 152 0.45 1.29 -9.89
C PRO A 152 -0.84 2.07 -9.58
N HIS A 153 -0.88 2.70 -8.41
CA HIS A 153 -2.05 3.48 -8.00
C HIS A 153 -2.07 4.91 -8.58
N ALA A 154 -0.99 5.33 -9.23
CA ALA A 154 -0.87 6.63 -9.87
C ALA A 154 0.00 6.53 -11.12
N PRO A 155 -0.21 7.41 -12.12
CA PRO A 155 0.63 7.52 -13.32
C PRO A 155 1.93 8.25 -12.97
N ASP A 156 2.68 7.72 -12.02
CA ASP A 156 3.91 8.31 -11.52
C ASP A 156 5.13 7.58 -12.08
N ASP A 157 6.30 8.14 -11.85
CA ASP A 157 7.57 7.51 -12.14
C ASP A 157 7.75 6.25 -11.29
N ILE A 158 7.82 5.09 -11.93
CA ILE A 158 7.87 3.79 -11.25
C ILE A 158 9.22 3.59 -10.54
N THR A 159 10.25 4.33 -10.91
CA THR A 159 11.56 4.28 -10.24
C THR A 159 11.52 4.87 -8.82
N LYS A 160 10.48 5.65 -8.51
CA LYS A 160 10.26 6.21 -7.15
C LYS A 160 9.83 5.16 -6.12
N TYR A 161 9.41 3.97 -6.55
CA TYR A 161 9.15 2.89 -5.61
C TYR A 161 10.40 2.61 -4.78
N ARG A 162 10.19 2.40 -3.48
CA ARG A 162 11.28 2.00 -2.58
C ARG A 162 12.03 0.81 -3.16
N MET A 163 13.28 0.67 -2.79
CA MET A 163 14.14 -0.42 -3.23
C MET A 163 13.42 -1.76 -3.13
N PHE A 164 13.45 -2.53 -4.22
CA PHE A 164 12.78 -3.83 -4.39
C PHE A 164 11.24 -3.79 -4.36
N GLY A 165 10.62 -2.60 -4.45
CA GLY A 165 9.16 -2.46 -4.30
C GLY A 165 8.32 -3.26 -5.29
N ILE A 166 8.83 -3.47 -6.52
CA ILE A 166 8.14 -4.21 -7.59
C ILE A 166 8.88 -5.50 -8.01
N ASP A 167 10.03 -5.79 -7.40
CA ASP A 167 10.95 -6.81 -7.90
C ASP A 167 10.38 -8.22 -7.85
N SER A 168 9.57 -8.52 -6.85
CA SER A 168 8.97 -9.85 -6.64
C SER A 168 7.64 -10.07 -7.34
N TYR A 169 7.19 -9.12 -8.17
CA TYR A 169 6.01 -9.30 -9.02
C TYR A 169 6.39 -9.98 -10.33
N ASP A 170 5.47 -10.78 -10.88
CA ASP A 170 5.65 -11.48 -12.14
C ASP A 170 5.24 -10.58 -13.31
N ALA A 171 4.23 -9.72 -13.13
CA ALA A 171 3.76 -8.78 -14.13
C ALA A 171 3.41 -7.40 -13.56
N LEU A 172 3.43 -6.40 -14.42
CA LEU A 172 3.07 -5.01 -14.12
C LEU A 172 2.03 -4.50 -15.12
N LEU A 173 0.91 -3.97 -14.61
CA LEU A 173 -0.12 -3.30 -15.39
C LEU A 173 0.16 -1.80 -15.37
N LEU A 174 0.72 -1.27 -16.45
CA LEU A 174 1.28 0.07 -16.50
C LEU A 174 0.32 1.10 -17.07
N SER A 175 0.39 2.33 -16.57
CA SER A 175 -0.47 3.43 -17.02
C SER A 175 -0.01 4.07 -18.33
N GLY A 176 1.27 3.96 -18.69
CA GLY A 176 1.83 4.53 -19.91
C GLY A 176 3.12 3.89 -20.35
N ALA A 177 3.46 4.03 -21.64
CA ALA A 177 4.62 3.40 -22.25
C ALA A 177 5.96 3.82 -21.60
N TYR A 178 6.05 5.06 -21.11
CA TYR A 178 7.23 5.56 -20.40
C TYR A 178 7.62 4.71 -19.18
N GLN A 179 6.64 4.06 -18.54
CA GLN A 179 6.91 3.19 -17.39
C GLN A 179 7.58 1.87 -17.82
N ILE A 180 7.41 1.43 -19.07
CA ILE A 180 8.09 0.21 -19.57
C ILE A 180 9.59 0.44 -19.53
N ASP A 181 10.07 1.56 -20.08
CA ASP A 181 11.50 1.87 -20.13
C ASP A 181 12.08 1.96 -18.71
N GLN A 182 11.34 2.58 -17.78
CA GLN A 182 11.72 2.67 -16.38
C GLN A 182 11.80 1.29 -15.69
N VAL A 183 10.88 0.39 -15.99
CA VAL A 183 10.90 -0.99 -15.48
C VAL A 183 12.13 -1.73 -16.03
N ARG A 184 12.37 -1.66 -17.33
CA ARG A 184 13.54 -2.30 -17.97
C ARG A 184 14.87 -1.79 -17.41
N GLU A 185 14.96 -0.47 -17.13
CA GLU A 185 16.12 0.11 -16.46
C GLU A 185 16.34 -0.48 -15.07
N LEU A 186 15.27 -0.55 -14.24
CA LEU A 186 15.36 -1.13 -12.89
C LEU A 186 15.79 -2.61 -12.93
N GLU A 187 15.21 -3.40 -13.84
CA GLU A 187 15.52 -4.80 -14.01
C GLU A 187 17.00 -5.00 -14.40
N HIS A 188 17.48 -4.19 -15.36
CA HIS A 188 18.87 -4.21 -15.76
C HIS A 188 19.82 -3.84 -14.62
N LEU A 189 19.55 -2.74 -13.92
CA LEU A 189 20.37 -2.27 -12.79
C LEU A 189 20.44 -3.26 -11.63
N ARG A 190 19.38 -4.04 -11.44
CA ARG A 190 19.27 -5.01 -10.34
C ARG A 190 19.61 -6.43 -10.72
N GLY A 191 19.83 -6.69 -12.01
CA GLY A 191 20.13 -8.03 -12.52
C GLY A 191 18.99 -9.03 -12.29
N ILE A 192 17.73 -8.58 -12.36
CA ILE A 192 16.55 -9.43 -12.19
C ILE A 192 15.90 -9.73 -13.54
N PRO A 193 15.15 -10.84 -13.66
CA PRO A 193 14.44 -11.18 -14.90
C PRO A 193 13.43 -10.10 -15.31
N GLU A 194 13.25 -9.95 -16.61
CA GLU A 194 12.20 -9.08 -17.16
C GLU A 194 10.82 -9.58 -16.76
N LYS A 195 9.98 -8.65 -16.31
CA LYS A 195 8.58 -8.89 -15.95
C LYS A 195 7.69 -8.78 -17.18
N GLU A 196 6.58 -9.49 -17.16
CA GLU A 196 5.53 -9.20 -18.12
C GLU A 196 4.97 -7.80 -17.88
N THR A 197 4.74 -7.05 -18.94
CA THR A 197 4.16 -5.71 -18.87
C THR A 197 2.97 -5.56 -19.79
N ALA A 198 1.90 -4.94 -19.32
CA ALA A 198 0.75 -4.58 -20.15
C ALA A 198 0.37 -3.12 -19.91
N LEU A 199 0.05 -2.41 -20.99
CA LEU A 199 -0.45 -1.04 -20.90
C LEU A 199 -1.98 -1.10 -20.70
N VAL A 200 -2.43 -0.64 -19.54
CA VAL A 200 -3.85 -0.65 -19.17
C VAL A 200 -4.42 0.76 -18.98
N GLY A 201 -3.56 1.78 -19.03
CA GLY A 201 -3.96 3.14 -18.74
C GLY A 201 -4.29 3.33 -17.26
N ILE A 202 -5.28 4.17 -17.00
CA ILE A 202 -5.77 4.47 -15.66
C ILE A 202 -7.27 4.23 -15.64
N PRO A 203 -7.75 3.05 -15.24
CA PRO A 203 -9.19 2.70 -15.28
C PRO A 203 -10.07 3.70 -14.52
N TYR A 204 -9.57 4.28 -13.45
CA TYR A 204 -10.25 5.32 -12.68
C TYR A 204 -10.53 6.59 -13.51
N MET A 205 -9.63 6.98 -14.43
CA MET A 205 -9.82 8.13 -15.30
C MET A 205 -10.96 7.92 -16.29
N ASP A 206 -11.12 6.71 -16.80
CA ASP A 206 -12.23 6.37 -17.69
C ASP A 206 -13.58 6.49 -16.97
N GLU A 207 -13.61 6.06 -15.71
CA GLU A 207 -14.81 6.20 -14.88
C GLU A 207 -15.09 7.67 -14.55
N MET A 208 -14.08 8.46 -14.23
CA MET A 208 -14.22 9.91 -14.01
C MET A 208 -14.75 10.61 -15.26
N LYS A 209 -14.27 10.22 -16.44
CA LYS A 209 -14.78 10.76 -17.72
C LYS A 209 -16.25 10.44 -17.91
N LYS A 210 -16.67 9.21 -17.67
CA LYS A 210 -18.09 8.80 -17.74
C LYS A 210 -18.97 9.61 -16.77
N ARG A 211 -18.49 9.82 -15.55
CA ARG A 211 -19.20 10.65 -14.55
C ARG A 211 -19.33 12.09 -15.03
N LEU A 212 -18.27 12.69 -15.55
CA LEU A 212 -18.29 14.04 -16.09
C LEU A 212 -19.26 14.17 -17.27
N GLU A 213 -19.27 13.21 -18.18
CA GLU A 213 -20.20 13.17 -19.32
C GLU A 213 -21.67 13.09 -18.86
N LYS A 214 -21.92 12.37 -17.76
CA LYS A 214 -23.27 12.22 -17.18
C LYS A 214 -23.73 13.44 -16.40
N GLU A 215 -22.83 14.07 -15.65
CA GLU A 215 -23.14 15.24 -14.81
C GLU A 215 -23.22 16.53 -15.59
N GLY A 216 -22.69 16.56 -16.82
CA GLY A 216 -22.57 17.74 -17.65
C GLY A 216 -21.33 18.59 -17.32
N ALA A 217 -21.08 19.58 -18.16
CA ALA A 217 -19.99 20.52 -17.95
C ALA A 217 -20.21 21.33 -16.66
N ALA A 218 -19.15 21.50 -15.89
CA ALA A 218 -19.16 22.43 -14.77
C ALA A 218 -19.52 23.85 -15.27
N ALA A 219 -20.05 24.68 -14.37
CA ALA A 219 -20.36 26.07 -14.67
C ALA A 219 -19.12 26.75 -15.31
N GLU A 220 -19.34 27.46 -16.39
CA GLU A 220 -18.29 28.22 -17.04
C GLU A 220 -17.78 29.31 -16.08
N HIS A 221 -16.49 29.27 -15.82
CA HIS A 221 -15.78 30.36 -15.17
C HIS A 221 -14.78 30.94 -16.16
N ASP A 222 -14.83 32.23 -16.38
CA ASP A 222 -13.99 32.92 -17.37
C ASP A 222 -12.49 32.65 -17.16
N ARG A 223 -12.07 32.57 -15.91
CA ARG A 223 -10.67 32.24 -15.51
C ARG A 223 -10.64 31.54 -14.19
N THR A 224 -10.30 30.28 -14.21
CA THR A 224 -10.18 29.45 -13.01
C THR A 224 -8.76 28.93 -12.85
N VAL A 225 -8.21 29.06 -11.65
CA VAL A 225 -6.92 28.49 -11.25
C VAL A 225 -7.18 27.39 -10.23
N LEU A 226 -6.76 26.16 -10.54
CA LEU A 226 -6.73 25.06 -9.59
C LEU A 226 -5.35 24.99 -8.92
N LEU A 227 -5.31 25.27 -7.60
CA LEU A 227 -4.13 25.03 -6.77
C LEU A 227 -4.28 23.65 -6.10
N ALA A 228 -3.61 22.64 -6.66
CA ALA A 228 -3.59 21.27 -6.17
C ALA A 228 -2.16 20.84 -5.75
N PRO A 229 -1.66 21.37 -4.64
CA PRO A 229 -0.26 21.18 -4.23
C PRO A 229 -0.01 19.78 -3.68
N SER A 230 1.23 19.34 -3.79
CA SER A 230 1.74 18.22 -3.00
C SER A 230 1.87 18.61 -1.52
N TRP A 231 1.93 17.62 -0.65
CA TRP A 231 2.11 17.76 0.80
C TRP A 231 3.59 17.71 1.20
N GLY A 232 3.87 18.06 2.47
CA GLY A 232 5.19 17.99 3.09
C GLY A 232 5.95 19.32 3.04
N GLU A 233 7.08 19.37 3.71
CA GLU A 233 7.90 20.59 3.91
C GLU A 233 8.30 21.31 2.61
N SER A 234 8.40 20.56 1.51
CA SER A 234 8.68 21.11 0.19
C SER A 234 7.44 21.58 -0.57
N GLY A 235 6.24 21.33 -0.03
CA GLY A 235 4.98 21.74 -0.62
C GLY A 235 4.84 23.27 -0.68
N ILE A 236 4.11 23.76 -1.69
CA ILE A 236 3.97 25.20 -1.88
C ILE A 236 3.19 25.86 -0.73
N LEU A 237 2.20 25.15 -0.17
CA LEU A 237 1.44 25.66 0.98
C LEU A 237 2.32 25.69 2.23
N SER A 238 3.14 24.67 2.48
CA SER A 238 4.05 24.64 3.62
C SER A 238 5.12 25.74 3.56
N LYS A 239 5.56 26.10 2.34
CA LYS A 239 6.57 27.15 2.14
C LYS A 239 6.02 28.57 2.19
N TYR A 240 4.87 28.81 1.63
CA TYR A 240 4.36 30.15 1.38
C TYR A 240 3.03 30.43 2.06
N GLY A 241 2.30 29.39 2.47
CA GLY A 241 1.04 29.50 3.21
C GLY A 241 0.01 30.38 2.53
N GLU A 242 -0.75 31.12 3.35
CA GLU A 242 -1.80 32.03 2.90
C GLU A 242 -1.31 33.08 1.91
N LYS A 243 -0.05 33.55 2.03
CA LYS A 243 0.51 34.57 1.11
C LYS A 243 0.46 34.15 -0.35
N PHE A 244 0.61 32.86 -0.64
CA PHE A 244 0.52 32.37 -2.00
C PHE A 244 -0.93 32.37 -2.49
N ILE A 245 -1.86 32.02 -1.62
CA ILE A 245 -3.30 32.05 -1.91
C ILE A 245 -3.75 33.49 -2.14
N ASP A 246 -3.35 34.43 -1.29
CA ASP A 246 -3.67 35.85 -1.43
C ASP A 246 -3.18 36.43 -2.76
N ALA A 247 -1.95 36.04 -3.17
CA ALA A 247 -1.40 36.46 -4.46
C ALA A 247 -2.23 35.92 -5.63
N LEU A 248 -2.75 34.69 -5.53
CA LEU A 248 -3.64 34.13 -6.56
C LEU A 248 -4.99 34.86 -6.58
N ILE A 249 -5.60 35.12 -5.41
CA ILE A 249 -6.86 35.86 -5.32
C ILE A 249 -6.70 37.28 -5.89
N ALA A 250 -5.59 37.93 -5.62
CA ALA A 250 -5.30 39.27 -6.16
C ALA A 250 -5.23 39.34 -7.71
N THR A 251 -5.13 38.21 -8.40
CA THR A 251 -5.22 38.13 -9.87
C THR A 251 -6.64 38.37 -10.40
N GLY A 252 -7.65 38.31 -9.54
CA GLY A 252 -9.06 38.36 -9.92
C GLY A 252 -9.58 37.08 -10.58
N TYR A 253 -8.82 36.02 -10.58
CA TYR A 253 -9.27 34.71 -11.06
C TYR A 253 -10.13 33.97 -10.02
N HIS A 254 -10.99 33.09 -10.48
CA HIS A 254 -11.64 32.12 -9.60
C HIS A 254 -10.58 31.11 -9.12
N VAL A 255 -10.35 31.03 -7.81
CA VAL A 255 -9.31 30.16 -7.24
C VAL A 255 -9.94 29.00 -6.51
N ILE A 256 -9.62 27.78 -6.95
CA ILE A 256 -10.00 26.54 -6.26
C ILE A 256 -8.73 26.00 -5.58
N VAL A 257 -8.76 25.86 -4.26
CA VAL A 257 -7.65 25.24 -3.50
C VAL A 257 -8.05 23.80 -3.14
N ARG A 258 -7.27 22.84 -3.63
CA ARG A 258 -7.45 21.40 -3.35
C ARG A 258 -6.16 20.82 -2.76
N PRO A 259 -5.95 20.91 -1.44
CA PRO A 259 -4.79 20.32 -0.80
C PRO A 259 -4.73 18.82 -1.00
N HIS A 260 -3.53 18.26 -0.95
CA HIS A 260 -3.36 16.81 -0.96
C HIS A 260 -4.04 16.19 0.28
N PRO A 261 -4.73 15.04 0.19
CA PRO A 261 -5.39 14.41 1.34
C PRO A 261 -4.47 14.21 2.56
N GLN A 262 -3.18 13.95 2.34
CA GLN A 262 -2.20 13.82 3.41
C GLN A 262 -1.97 15.13 4.18
N SER A 263 -2.15 16.29 3.56
CA SER A 263 -2.03 17.58 4.25
C SER A 263 -3.01 17.69 5.41
N PHE A 264 -4.25 17.20 5.25
CA PHE A 264 -5.25 17.19 6.34
C PHE A 264 -4.85 16.28 7.52
N ALA A 265 -3.98 15.31 7.30
CA ALA A 265 -3.50 14.40 8.34
C ALA A 265 -2.23 14.90 9.03
N SER A 266 -1.26 15.39 8.25
CA SER A 266 0.10 15.71 8.73
C SER A 266 0.40 17.20 8.85
N GLU A 267 -0.43 18.08 8.25
CA GLU A 267 -0.19 19.53 8.17
C GLU A 267 -1.40 20.33 8.69
N LYS A 268 -1.91 19.91 9.85
CA LYS A 268 -3.16 20.46 10.43
C LYS A 268 -3.08 21.94 10.82
N GLU A 269 -1.90 22.51 10.82
CA GLU A 269 -1.65 23.92 11.17
C GLU A 269 -1.57 24.84 9.95
N LEU A 270 -1.69 24.28 8.75
CA LEU A 270 -1.82 24.99 7.46
C LEU A 270 -3.32 25.16 7.17
#